data_68b85a8afb07667ec095be38d458235f
#
_entry.id   68b85a8afb07667ec095be38d458235f
#
_cell.length_a   1.000
_cell.length_b   1.000
_cell.length_c   1.000
_cell.angle_alpha   90.00
_cell.angle_beta   90.00
_cell.angle_gamma   90.00
#
_symmetry.space_group_name_H-M   'P 1'
#
loop_
_entity.id
_entity.type
_entity.pdbx_description
1 polymer ?
#
loop_
_entity_poly.entity_id
_entity_poly.type
_entity_poly.pdbx_seq_one_letter_code
_entity_poly.pdbx_strand_id
1 'polypeptide(L)'
;MSGKTIGLNMNYGYAGCYARQPDMVITTKPNKGAAAIPFGCVLMQYSDGVKASDGNLTASNFVGIAASQIQSSTNYLAQNSAGEYAVNDPVSCFQVGRVNVKVASGTPALYGDVYVRITADTGKAVGDIEARSDNDSGKCVKLTNCQFGGPKDANGVCELVIFTGIGA
;
A
#
# COMPACT_ATOMS: atom_id res chain seq x y z
N MET A 1 24.54 24.96 20.16
CA MET A 1 24.10 23.68 19.56
C MET A 1 22.57 23.65 19.63
N SER A 2 21.91 23.72 18.48
CA SER A 2 20.45 23.58 18.43
C SER A 2 20.13 22.10 18.62
N GLY A 3 19.55 21.75 19.77
CA GLY A 3 19.10 20.39 20.03
C GLY A 3 17.99 20.03 19.03
N LYS A 4 18.14 18.90 18.33
CA LYS A 4 17.04 18.35 17.53
C LYS A 4 15.89 18.00 18.47
N THR A 5 14.73 18.61 18.27
CA THR A 5 13.52 18.20 18.96
C THR A 5 13.22 16.76 18.55
N ILE A 6 13.30 15.84 19.49
CA ILE A 6 12.85 14.46 19.27
C ILE A 6 11.33 14.53 19.18
N GLY A 7 10.76 14.22 18.03
CA GLY A 7 9.32 14.17 17.86
C GLY A 7 8.68 13.13 18.79
N LEU A 8 7.48 13.41 19.24
CA LEU A 8 6.68 12.49 20.09
C LEU A 8 6.24 11.22 19.36
N ASN A 9 6.30 11.22 18.02
CA ASN A 9 5.90 10.11 17.19
C ASN A 9 7.11 9.50 16.48
N MET A 10 7.26 8.18 16.60
CA MET A 10 8.23 7.42 15.80
C MET A 10 7.72 7.28 14.37
N ASN A 11 8.65 7.21 13.41
CA ASN A 11 8.31 6.90 12.04
C ASN A 11 7.73 5.47 11.94
N TYR A 12 6.76 5.27 11.05
CA TYR A 12 6.11 3.97 10.86
C TYR A 12 7.01 2.92 10.19
N GLY A 13 8.11 3.31 9.57
CA GLY A 13 8.99 2.43 8.81
C GLY A 13 8.74 2.51 7.30
N TYR A 14 8.73 1.37 6.62
CA TYR A 14 8.63 1.30 5.16
C TYR A 14 7.26 0.80 4.71
N ALA A 15 6.84 1.21 3.50
CA ALA A 15 5.63 0.70 2.88
C ALA A 15 5.70 -0.82 2.68
N GLY A 16 4.59 -1.52 2.93
CA GLY A 16 4.49 -2.97 2.92
C GLY A 16 4.90 -3.66 4.23
N CYS A 17 5.55 -2.96 5.17
CA CYS A 17 5.84 -3.53 6.48
C CYS A 17 4.59 -3.63 7.35
N TYR A 18 4.56 -4.63 8.23
CA TYR A 18 3.51 -4.77 9.23
C TYR A 18 3.51 -3.56 10.17
N ALA A 19 2.35 -2.96 10.39
CA ALA A 19 2.21 -1.90 11.37
C ALA A 19 1.98 -2.46 12.77
N ARG A 20 1.16 -3.52 12.87
CA ARG A 20 0.84 -4.20 14.14
C ARG A 20 0.63 -5.69 13.93
N GLN A 21 0.91 -6.48 14.98
CA GLN A 21 0.62 -7.91 15.09
C GLN A 21 -0.27 -8.15 16.32
N PRO A 22 -1.04 -9.26 16.41
CA PRO A 22 -1.11 -10.42 15.50
C PRO A 22 -2.23 -10.35 14.44
N ASP A 23 -2.97 -9.27 14.32
CA ASP A 23 -4.23 -9.16 13.55
C ASP A 23 -3.98 -9.09 12.03
N MET A 24 -3.35 -10.11 11.46
CA MET A 24 -3.07 -10.10 10.03
C MET A 24 -3.40 -11.42 9.34
N VAL A 25 -3.94 -11.30 8.12
CA VAL A 25 -4.09 -12.41 7.19
C VAL A 25 -3.28 -12.10 5.94
N ILE A 26 -2.30 -12.96 5.66
CA ILE A 26 -1.45 -12.88 4.48
C ILE A 26 -1.64 -14.14 3.68
N THR A 27 -1.93 -13.99 2.39
CA THR A 27 -2.01 -15.10 1.44
C THR A 27 -0.94 -14.93 0.38
N THR A 28 -0.49 -16.04 -0.20
CA THR A 28 0.47 -16.01 -1.29
C THR A 28 -0.23 -16.25 -2.61
N LYS A 29 -0.02 -15.36 -3.58
CA LYS A 29 -0.56 -15.45 -4.94
C LYS A 29 0.54 -15.13 -5.95
N PRO A 30 0.56 -15.77 -7.14
CA PRO A 30 1.55 -15.45 -8.16
C PRO A 30 1.33 -14.05 -8.74
N ASN A 31 2.45 -13.35 -9.04
CA ASN A 31 2.39 -12.13 -9.87
C ASN A 31 2.10 -12.53 -11.32
N LYS A 32 0.89 -12.28 -11.77
CA LYS A 32 0.44 -12.54 -13.16
C LYS A 32 0.42 -11.27 -14.02
N GLY A 33 0.89 -10.15 -13.47
CA GLY A 33 1.09 -8.91 -14.23
C GLY A 33 2.28 -9.00 -15.18
N ALA A 34 2.38 -8.02 -16.07
CA ALA A 34 3.51 -7.89 -17.00
C ALA A 34 4.71 -7.16 -16.39
N ALA A 35 4.61 -6.65 -15.19
CA ALA A 35 5.65 -5.87 -14.50
C ALA A 35 5.88 -6.39 -13.07
N ALA A 36 7.05 -6.06 -12.51
CA ALA A 36 7.35 -6.30 -11.10
C ALA A 36 6.41 -5.51 -10.20
N ILE A 37 6.14 -6.02 -9.00
CA ILE A 37 5.26 -5.42 -8.00
C ILE A 37 6.12 -4.89 -6.85
N PRO A 38 6.25 -3.57 -6.67
CA PRO A 38 6.95 -2.99 -5.52
C PRO A 38 6.27 -3.34 -4.19
N PHE A 39 7.07 -3.46 -3.12
CA PHE A 39 6.52 -3.59 -1.77
C PHE A 39 5.67 -2.37 -1.39
N GLY A 40 4.57 -2.60 -0.68
CA GLY A 40 3.61 -1.56 -0.32
C GLY A 40 2.68 -1.11 -1.44
N CYS A 41 2.78 -1.72 -2.62
CA CYS A 41 1.88 -1.44 -3.74
C CYS A 41 0.49 -2.03 -3.50
N VAL A 42 -0.53 -1.36 -4.02
CA VAL A 42 -1.91 -1.85 -4.03
C VAL A 42 -2.03 -3.01 -5.02
N LEU A 43 -2.61 -4.10 -4.58
CA LEU A 43 -2.82 -5.31 -5.38
C LEU A 43 -4.25 -5.43 -5.85
N MET A 44 -4.42 -5.84 -7.10
CA MET A 44 -5.71 -6.20 -7.66
C MET A 44 -5.71 -7.62 -8.21
N GLN A 45 -6.90 -8.22 -8.23
CA GLN A 45 -7.09 -9.55 -8.82
C GLN A 45 -6.82 -9.51 -10.33
N TYR A 46 -6.09 -10.49 -10.82
CA TYR A 46 -5.80 -10.65 -12.24
C TYR A 46 -5.60 -12.12 -12.57
N SER A 47 -6.46 -12.65 -13.47
CA SER A 47 -6.46 -14.09 -13.80
C SER A 47 -6.52 -14.96 -12.53
N ASP A 48 -5.62 -15.93 -12.39
CA ASP A 48 -5.46 -16.83 -11.25
C ASP A 48 -4.48 -16.32 -10.16
N GLY A 49 -4.11 -15.04 -10.24
CA GLY A 49 -3.16 -14.42 -9.34
C GLY A 49 -3.46 -12.95 -9.07
N VAL A 50 -2.41 -12.17 -8.89
CA VAL A 50 -2.47 -10.73 -8.61
C VAL A 50 -1.55 -9.95 -9.53
N LYS A 51 -1.82 -8.65 -9.64
CA LYS A 51 -0.91 -7.67 -10.24
C LYS A 51 -0.95 -6.36 -9.45
N ALA A 52 0.00 -5.47 -9.69
CA ALA A 52 -0.08 -4.10 -9.21
C ALA A 52 -1.34 -3.43 -9.76
N SER A 53 -1.98 -2.58 -8.95
CA SER A 53 -3.17 -1.84 -9.37
C SER A 53 -2.89 -0.99 -10.60
N ASP A 54 -3.84 -0.94 -11.49
CA ASP A 54 -3.84 -0.12 -12.69
C ASP A 54 -5.16 0.63 -12.84
N GLY A 55 -5.42 1.23 -14.01
CA GLY A 55 -6.63 1.98 -14.31
C GLY A 55 -7.94 1.19 -14.22
N ASN A 56 -7.88 -0.14 -14.08
CA ASN A 56 -9.05 -1.03 -13.96
C ASN A 56 -9.33 -1.45 -12.51
N LEU A 57 -8.62 -0.86 -11.54
CA LEU A 57 -8.90 -1.13 -10.12
C LEU A 57 -10.32 -0.70 -9.77
N THR A 58 -11.01 -1.56 -9.03
CA THR A 58 -12.33 -1.31 -8.42
C THR A 58 -12.30 -1.76 -6.96
N ALA A 59 -13.25 -1.33 -6.16
CA ALA A 59 -13.35 -1.81 -4.77
C ALA A 59 -13.54 -3.35 -4.70
N SER A 60 -14.22 -3.94 -5.70
CA SER A 60 -14.51 -5.38 -5.73
C SER A 60 -13.34 -6.25 -6.18
N ASN A 61 -12.37 -5.73 -6.95
CA ASN A 61 -11.19 -6.50 -7.37
C ASN A 61 -9.92 -6.15 -6.57
N PHE A 62 -10.03 -5.29 -5.58
CA PHE A 62 -8.96 -5.03 -4.63
C PHE A 62 -8.64 -6.28 -3.81
N VAL A 63 -7.38 -6.70 -3.77
CA VAL A 63 -6.94 -7.91 -3.04
C VAL A 63 -6.26 -7.55 -1.73
N GLY A 64 -5.50 -6.47 -1.69
CA GLY A 64 -4.71 -6.08 -0.51
C GLY A 64 -3.49 -5.26 -0.89
N ILE A 65 -2.48 -5.31 -0.04
CA ILE A 65 -1.21 -4.61 -0.20
C ILE A 65 -0.07 -5.62 -0.35
N ALA A 66 0.89 -5.36 -1.22
CA ALA A 66 2.09 -6.17 -1.36
C ALA A 66 2.94 -6.06 -0.09
N ALA A 67 3.00 -7.14 0.70
CA ALA A 67 3.77 -7.16 1.94
C ALA A 67 5.27 -7.13 1.65
N SER A 68 6.03 -6.42 2.48
CA SER A 68 7.49 -6.43 2.41
C SER A 68 8.02 -7.77 2.91
N GLN A 69 8.94 -8.35 2.16
CA GLN A 69 9.67 -9.56 2.56
C GLN A 69 11.17 -9.32 2.46
N ILE A 70 11.92 -9.85 3.41
CA ILE A 70 13.37 -9.98 3.30
C ILE A 70 13.64 -11.27 2.51
N GLN A 71 13.90 -11.13 1.22
CA GLN A 71 14.06 -12.30 0.34
C GLN A 71 15.49 -12.80 0.23
N SER A 72 16.50 -11.93 0.42
CA SER A 72 17.91 -12.32 0.37
C SER A 72 18.81 -11.26 0.99
N SER A 73 20.08 -11.64 1.28
CA SER A 73 21.11 -10.71 1.73
C SER A 73 21.42 -9.61 0.72
N THR A 74 21.26 -9.88 -0.57
CA THR A 74 21.44 -8.90 -1.64
C THR A 74 20.36 -7.81 -1.60
N ASN A 75 19.13 -8.18 -1.36
CA ASN A 75 18.02 -7.23 -1.20
C ASN A 75 18.11 -6.43 0.10
N TYR A 76 18.71 -7.01 1.13
CA TYR A 76 18.97 -6.33 2.39
C TYR A 76 20.04 -5.24 2.26
N LEU A 77 21.07 -5.47 1.46
CA LEU A 77 22.14 -4.51 1.19
C LEU A 77 21.71 -3.40 0.23
N ALA A 78 20.73 -3.65 -0.63
CA ALA A 78 20.11 -2.66 -1.53
C ALA A 78 19.02 -1.86 -0.81
N GLN A 79 19.24 -1.44 0.42
CA GLN A 79 18.25 -0.81 1.32
C GLN A 79 17.57 0.45 0.77
N ASN A 80 18.07 1.02 -0.30
CA ASN A 80 17.47 2.18 -0.97
C ASN A 80 16.56 1.81 -2.14
N SER A 81 16.54 0.55 -2.56
CA SER A 81 15.56 0.06 -3.52
C SER A 81 14.41 -0.55 -2.72
N ALA A 82 13.23 0.02 -2.86
CA ALA A 82 12.02 -0.68 -2.46
C ALA A 82 12.09 -2.07 -3.09
N GLY A 83 12.11 -3.13 -2.29
CA GLY A 83 12.11 -4.48 -2.81
C GLY A 83 10.86 -4.70 -3.66
N GLU A 84 10.94 -5.63 -4.58
CA GLU A 84 9.85 -5.92 -5.51
C GLU A 84 9.71 -7.43 -5.74
N TYR A 85 8.53 -7.85 -6.16
CA TYR A 85 8.26 -9.19 -6.63
C TYR A 85 8.36 -9.21 -8.16
N ALA A 86 9.24 -10.03 -8.71
CA ALA A 86 9.36 -10.18 -10.16
C ALA A 86 8.09 -10.81 -10.77
N VAL A 87 8.00 -10.80 -12.09
CA VAL A 87 6.90 -11.46 -12.81
C VAL A 87 6.95 -12.98 -12.54
N ASN A 88 5.81 -13.57 -12.24
CA ASN A 88 5.58 -14.94 -11.77
C ASN A 88 6.11 -15.29 -10.38
N ASP A 89 6.72 -14.34 -9.65
CA ASP A 89 7.09 -14.59 -8.25
C ASP A 89 5.86 -14.74 -7.35
N PRO A 90 6.01 -15.50 -6.25
CA PRO A 90 4.99 -15.57 -5.20
C PRO A 90 4.92 -14.24 -4.44
N VAL A 91 3.81 -13.54 -4.54
CA VAL A 91 3.53 -12.27 -3.85
C VAL A 91 2.84 -12.54 -2.53
N SER A 92 3.37 -12.01 -1.44
CA SER A 92 2.69 -11.99 -0.15
C SER A 92 1.66 -10.87 -0.13
N CYS A 93 0.38 -11.25 -0.25
CA CYS A 93 -0.75 -10.33 -0.27
C CYS A 93 -1.26 -10.11 1.15
N PHE A 94 -1.10 -8.91 1.67
CA PHE A 94 -1.63 -8.50 2.96
C PHE A 94 -3.11 -8.17 2.81
N GLN A 95 -4.01 -9.05 3.27
CA GLN A 95 -5.44 -8.97 3.00
C GLN A 95 -6.26 -8.40 4.16
N VAL A 96 -5.86 -8.66 5.39
CA VAL A 96 -6.56 -8.20 6.60
C VAL A 96 -5.53 -7.76 7.63
N GLY A 97 -5.84 -6.73 8.39
CA GLY A 97 -5.03 -6.22 9.49
C GLY A 97 -4.43 -4.85 9.22
N ARG A 98 -3.25 -4.58 9.77
CA ARG A 98 -2.63 -3.25 9.78
C ARG A 98 -1.27 -3.28 9.09
N VAL A 99 -1.15 -2.55 8.00
CA VAL A 99 0.03 -2.47 7.16
C VAL A 99 0.46 -1.01 6.94
N ASN A 100 1.74 -0.77 6.86
CA ASN A 100 2.28 0.56 6.54
C ASN A 100 2.21 0.80 5.03
N VAL A 101 1.69 1.95 4.63
CA VAL A 101 1.60 2.37 3.24
C VAL A 101 2.13 3.78 3.05
N LYS A 102 2.64 4.07 1.87
CA LYS A 102 3.04 5.44 1.49
C LYS A 102 1.82 6.18 0.96
N VAL A 103 1.51 7.33 1.55
CA VAL A 103 0.41 8.21 1.12
C VAL A 103 0.96 9.31 0.22
N ALA A 104 0.59 9.27 -1.05
CA ALA A 104 1.10 10.19 -2.06
C ALA A 104 0.46 11.58 -1.95
N SER A 105 -0.82 11.66 -1.60
CA SER A 105 -1.56 12.93 -1.57
C SER A 105 -2.57 12.99 -0.42
N GLY A 106 -2.81 14.20 0.06
CA GLY A 106 -3.75 14.46 1.16
C GLY A 106 -3.14 14.30 2.54
N THR A 107 -3.97 14.49 3.55
CA THR A 107 -3.62 14.38 4.97
C THR A 107 -4.48 13.29 5.60
N PRO A 108 -3.93 12.08 5.77
CA PRO A 108 -4.67 10.99 6.41
C PRO A 108 -4.98 11.33 7.86
N ALA A 109 -6.14 10.92 8.31
CA ALA A 109 -6.62 11.06 9.69
C ALA A 109 -7.10 9.71 10.20
N LEU A 110 -7.19 9.56 11.51
CA LEU A 110 -7.74 8.37 12.14
C LEU A 110 -9.15 8.08 11.60
N TYR A 111 -9.38 6.86 11.14
CA TYR A 111 -10.62 6.39 10.48
C TYR A 111 -10.96 7.12 9.16
N GLY A 112 -10.00 7.86 8.60
CA GLY A 112 -10.18 8.55 7.32
C GLY A 112 -10.32 7.58 6.15
N ASP A 113 -11.04 8.03 5.13
CA ASP A 113 -11.26 7.28 3.89
C ASP A 113 -9.97 7.10 3.09
N VAL A 114 -9.87 5.96 2.41
CA VAL A 114 -8.73 5.57 1.57
C VAL A 114 -9.15 5.59 0.11
N TYR A 115 -8.37 6.27 -0.69
CA TYR A 115 -8.57 6.34 -2.14
C TYR A 115 -7.33 5.81 -2.86
N VAL A 116 -7.53 5.16 -3.99
CA VAL A 116 -6.45 4.70 -4.87
C VAL A 116 -6.65 5.32 -6.23
N ARG A 117 -5.59 5.88 -6.76
CA ARG A 117 -5.61 6.52 -8.06
C ARG A 117 -5.67 5.51 -9.20
N ILE A 118 -6.60 5.71 -10.13
CA ILE A 118 -6.76 4.87 -11.32
C ILE A 118 -6.46 5.61 -12.63
N THR A 119 -6.34 6.93 -12.59
CA THR A 119 -5.95 7.74 -13.75
C THR A 119 -4.80 8.65 -13.37
N ALA A 120 -3.68 8.56 -14.10
CA ALA A 120 -2.51 9.39 -13.84
C ALA A 120 -2.82 10.89 -14.03
N ASP A 121 -2.15 11.73 -13.23
CA ASP A 121 -2.21 13.18 -13.34
C ASP A 121 -0.83 13.76 -13.00
N THR A 122 -0.65 15.08 -13.18
CA THR A 122 0.63 15.74 -12.90
C THR A 122 1.10 15.47 -11.46
N GLY A 123 2.21 14.75 -11.33
CA GLY A 123 2.80 14.37 -10.04
C GLY A 123 2.06 13.28 -9.27
N LYS A 124 1.09 12.58 -9.90
CA LYS A 124 0.31 11.50 -9.31
C LYS A 124 0.30 10.30 -10.25
N ALA A 125 0.70 9.14 -9.74
CA ALA A 125 0.77 7.89 -10.49
C ALA A 125 -0.46 7.00 -10.25
N VAL A 126 -0.77 6.16 -11.22
CA VAL A 126 -1.76 5.09 -11.02
C VAL A 126 -1.24 4.14 -9.96
N GLY A 127 -2.11 3.75 -9.03
CA GLY A 127 -1.77 2.94 -7.87
C GLY A 127 -1.40 3.73 -6.61
N ASP A 128 -1.26 5.06 -6.70
CA ASP A 128 -1.00 5.92 -5.55
C ASP A 128 -2.16 5.85 -4.53
N ILE A 129 -1.80 5.73 -3.26
CA ILE A 129 -2.76 5.80 -2.15
C ILE A 129 -2.91 7.26 -1.72
N GLU A 130 -4.13 7.72 -1.65
CA GLU A 130 -4.48 9.10 -1.32
C GLU A 130 -5.48 9.19 -0.17
N ALA A 131 -5.35 10.24 0.65
CA ALA A 131 -6.25 10.53 1.77
C ALA A 131 -7.41 11.46 1.41
N ARG A 132 -7.60 11.74 0.14
CA ARG A 132 -8.73 12.51 -0.40
C ARG A 132 -9.03 12.05 -1.81
N SER A 133 -10.31 12.10 -2.20
CA SER A 133 -10.66 11.99 -3.61
C SER A 133 -10.26 13.26 -4.36
N ASP A 134 -9.91 13.15 -5.63
CA ASP A 134 -9.91 14.32 -6.52
C ASP A 134 -11.37 14.76 -6.74
N ASN A 135 -11.56 16.07 -6.92
CA ASN A 135 -12.88 16.62 -7.22
C ASN A 135 -13.43 16.15 -8.58
N ASP A 136 -12.58 15.60 -9.44
CA ASP A 136 -12.96 14.97 -10.69
C ASP A 136 -13.40 13.53 -10.43
N SER A 137 -14.68 13.27 -10.62
CA SER A 137 -15.24 11.93 -10.53
C SER A 137 -14.57 10.98 -11.52
N GLY A 138 -14.13 9.81 -11.04
CA GLY A 138 -13.56 8.75 -11.87
C GLY A 138 -12.03 8.69 -11.92
N LYS A 139 -11.29 9.59 -11.26
CA LYS A 139 -9.82 9.49 -11.18
C LYS A 139 -9.30 8.62 -10.04
N CYS A 140 -10.11 8.42 -9.00
CA CYS A 140 -9.77 7.62 -7.83
C CYS A 140 -10.91 6.66 -7.47
N VAL A 141 -10.55 5.52 -6.94
CA VAL A 141 -11.48 4.54 -6.35
C VAL A 141 -11.38 4.62 -4.84
N LYS A 142 -12.53 4.72 -4.15
CA LYS A 142 -12.61 4.60 -2.70
C LYS A 142 -12.59 3.13 -2.31
N LEU A 143 -11.69 2.74 -1.41
CA LEU A 143 -11.67 1.41 -0.80
C LEU A 143 -12.56 1.42 0.44
N THR A 144 -13.73 0.81 0.34
CA THR A 144 -14.74 0.79 1.43
C THR A 144 -14.37 -0.12 2.59
N ASN A 145 -13.47 -1.08 2.37
CA ASN A 145 -12.97 -2.02 3.36
C ASN A 145 -11.66 -1.58 4.02
N CYS A 146 -11.22 -0.35 3.79
CA CYS A 146 -9.97 0.20 4.32
C CYS A 146 -10.20 1.54 5.01
N GLN A 147 -9.38 1.82 6.03
CA GLN A 147 -9.31 3.12 6.70
C GLN A 147 -7.88 3.44 7.10
N PHE A 148 -7.54 4.71 7.24
CA PHE A 148 -6.27 5.11 7.82
C PHE A 148 -6.28 4.94 9.35
N GLY A 149 -5.18 4.43 9.90
CA GLY A 149 -4.99 4.27 11.35
C GLY A 149 -4.54 5.53 12.07
N GLY A 150 -4.25 6.62 11.34
CA GLY A 150 -3.79 7.88 11.91
C GLY A 150 -3.15 8.80 10.87
N PRO A 151 -2.44 9.85 11.29
CA PRO A 151 -1.71 10.75 10.40
C PRO A 151 -0.47 10.06 9.81
N LYS A 152 0.00 10.54 8.66
CA LYS A 152 1.27 10.11 8.08
C LYS A 152 2.47 10.70 8.83
N ASP A 153 3.58 9.98 8.82
CA ASP A 153 4.85 10.42 9.37
C ASP A 153 5.59 11.40 8.41
N ALA A 154 6.80 11.81 8.81
CA ALA A 154 7.64 12.72 8.02
C ALA A 154 8.09 12.14 6.66
N ASN A 155 8.06 10.81 6.49
CA ASN A 155 8.38 10.10 5.26
C ASN A 155 7.16 9.88 4.37
N GLY A 156 5.98 10.33 4.80
CA GLY A 156 4.72 10.12 4.10
C GLY A 156 4.12 8.72 4.31
N VAL A 157 4.63 7.95 5.27
CA VAL A 157 4.13 6.62 5.61
C VAL A 157 3.03 6.73 6.66
N CYS A 158 1.99 5.91 6.52
CA CYS A 158 0.83 5.87 7.39
C CYS A 158 0.39 4.42 7.60
N GLU A 159 -0.20 4.15 8.75
CA GLU A 159 -0.88 2.89 9.02
C GLU A 159 -2.19 2.81 8.22
N LEU A 160 -2.36 1.75 7.45
CA LEU A 160 -3.59 1.38 6.76
C LEU A 160 -4.22 0.18 7.48
N VAL A 161 -5.50 0.27 7.77
CA VAL A 161 -6.29 -0.82 8.33
C VAL A 161 -7.14 -1.43 7.23
N ILE A 162 -7.03 -2.74 7.02
CA ILE A 162 -7.84 -3.50 6.08
C ILE A 162 -8.75 -4.41 6.91
N PHE A 163 -10.08 -4.22 6.81
CA PHE A 163 -11.05 -4.97 7.64
C PHE A 163 -11.43 -6.31 7.04
N THR A 164 -11.53 -6.39 5.70
CA THR A 164 -11.86 -7.62 4.98
C THR A 164 -11.01 -7.72 3.73
N GLY A 165 -10.48 -8.92 3.45
CA GLY A 165 -9.87 -9.21 2.16
C GLY A 165 -10.94 -9.50 1.11
N ILE A 166 -10.64 -9.25 -0.15
CA ILE A 166 -11.40 -9.53 -1.38
C ILE A 166 -12.90 -9.25 -1.30
N GLY A 167 -13.31 -8.16 -1.95
CA GLY A 167 -14.66 -7.99 -2.47
C GLY A 167 -15.77 -8.08 -1.42
N ALA A 168 -15.82 -7.13 -0.50
CA ALA A 168 -17.07 -6.84 0.19
C ALA A 168 -17.89 -5.84 -0.61
#